data_43cb6b2be1e1621af937ff978f3648fd
#
_entry.id   43cb6b2be1e1621af937ff978f3648fd
#
_cell.length_a   1.000
_cell.length_b   1.000
_cell.length_c   1.000
_cell.angle_alpha   90.00
_cell.angle_beta   90.00
_cell.angle_gamma   90.00
#
_symmetry.space_group_name_H-M   'P 1'
#
loop_
_entity.id
_entity.type
_entity.pdbx_description
1 polymer ?
#
loop_
_entity_poly.entity_id
_entity_poly.type
_entity_poly.pdbx_seq_one_letter_code
_entity_poly.pdbx_strand_id
1 'polypeptide(L)'
;VFDGSFYHLWYFPALLLGLPMASALRRAGWRAGMAAALLLYLIGLGGDSYYGLTKNVPGLAGMYAAIFRVFDYTRNGLFLVPLFLLLGAAGRRFGSTASVLGLTLSTAAMTAEALCLRLTGAQRHDSMYLFLPLVMLFLFSLLLSADRGGDRQLRRMSMLIYVLHPWCIVLVRFGAQLTGTEALFVENSLGHFAAVLAMSVCVSAALVYLTPQRPSPGLRAWRETDLE
;
A
#
# COMPACT_ATOMS: atom_id res chain seq x y z
N VAL A 1 -3.23 14.44 10.70
CA VAL A 1 -1.95 13.77 11.02
C VAL A 1 -2.01 12.31 10.60
N PHE A 2 -3.10 11.57 10.91
CA PHE A 2 -3.20 10.12 10.64
C PHE A 2 -3.42 9.78 9.16
N ASP A 3 -4.04 10.66 8.40
CA ASP A 3 -4.39 10.44 6.98
C ASP A 3 -3.36 11.05 6.01
N GLY A 4 -2.28 11.62 6.53
CA GLY A 4 -1.20 12.25 5.76
C GLY A 4 -1.49 13.70 5.39
N SER A 5 -0.43 14.52 5.28
CA SER A 5 -0.54 15.94 4.90
C SER A 5 -0.82 16.13 3.40
N PHE A 6 -0.47 15.14 2.58
CA PHE A 6 -0.79 15.05 1.16
C PHE A 6 -1.51 13.72 0.92
N TYR A 7 -2.65 13.78 0.24
CA TYR A 7 -3.50 12.62 -0.05
C TYR A 7 -2.73 11.38 -0.58
N HIS A 8 -1.69 11.58 -1.35
CA HIS A 8 -0.87 10.52 -1.91
C HIS A 8 0.21 9.97 -0.96
N LEU A 9 0.56 10.68 0.11
CA LEU A 9 1.61 10.28 1.05
C LEU A 9 1.07 9.58 2.32
N TRP A 10 -0.18 9.12 2.30
CA TRP A 10 -0.83 8.43 3.42
C TRP A 10 -0.06 7.18 3.90
N TYR A 11 0.71 6.54 3.02
CA TYR A 11 1.42 5.31 3.31
C TYR A 11 2.50 5.47 4.40
N PHE A 12 3.24 6.58 4.44
CA PHE A 12 4.25 6.80 5.48
C PHE A 12 3.66 6.93 6.89
N PRO A 13 2.68 7.80 7.15
CA PRO A 13 2.00 7.81 8.44
C PRO A 13 1.37 6.47 8.79
N ALA A 14 0.81 5.78 7.80
CA ALA A 14 0.24 4.45 7.99
C ALA A 14 1.29 3.42 8.40
N LEU A 15 2.50 3.43 7.82
CA LEU A 15 3.59 2.57 8.24
C LEU A 15 4.12 2.91 9.62
N LEU A 16 4.28 4.21 9.95
CA LEU A 16 4.74 4.65 11.27
C LEU A 16 3.83 4.16 12.40
N LEU A 17 2.52 4.11 12.17
CA LEU A 17 1.57 3.56 13.12
C LEU A 17 1.47 2.03 13.02
N GLY A 18 1.48 1.50 11.81
CA GLY A 18 1.28 0.07 11.55
C GLY A 18 2.42 -0.82 12.02
N LEU A 19 3.68 -0.37 11.93
CA LEU A 19 4.84 -1.13 12.36
C LEU A 19 4.84 -1.43 13.87
N PRO A 20 4.70 -0.45 14.78
CA PRO A 20 4.60 -0.73 16.21
C PRO A 20 3.35 -1.55 16.55
N MET A 21 2.21 -1.33 15.85
CA MET A 21 1.01 -2.11 16.04
C MET A 21 1.23 -3.58 15.65
N ALA A 22 1.76 -3.86 14.46
CA ALA A 22 2.07 -5.23 14.03
C ALA A 22 3.08 -5.91 14.96
N SER A 23 4.07 -5.16 15.46
CA SER A 23 5.04 -5.65 16.44
C SER A 23 4.39 -6.02 17.77
N ALA A 24 3.47 -5.19 18.27
CA ALA A 24 2.70 -5.45 19.49
C ALA A 24 1.80 -6.68 19.33
N LEU A 25 1.06 -6.78 18.23
CA LEU A 25 0.23 -7.93 17.91
C LEU A 25 1.03 -9.23 17.81
N ARG A 26 2.23 -9.19 17.21
CA ARG A 26 3.12 -10.34 17.13
C ARG A 26 3.61 -10.80 18.50
N ARG A 27 3.87 -9.87 19.42
CA ARG A 27 4.28 -10.19 20.81
C ARG A 27 3.18 -10.87 21.60
N ALA A 28 1.91 -10.60 21.32
CA ALA A 28 0.77 -11.28 21.93
C ALA A 28 0.60 -12.75 21.46
N GLY A 29 1.44 -13.20 20.54
CA GLY A 29 1.43 -14.55 19.95
C GLY A 29 0.95 -14.53 18.50
N TRP A 30 1.56 -15.40 17.67
CA TRP A 30 1.33 -15.41 16.22
C TRP A 30 -0.14 -15.54 15.83
N ARG A 31 -0.84 -16.54 16.41
CA ARG A 31 -2.25 -16.82 16.09
C ARG A 31 -3.18 -15.71 16.56
N ALA A 32 -3.00 -15.27 17.80
CA ALA A 32 -3.78 -14.19 18.38
C ALA A 32 -3.55 -12.86 17.64
N GLY A 33 -2.29 -12.53 17.34
CA GLY A 33 -1.92 -11.33 16.58
C GLY A 33 -2.50 -11.31 15.18
N MET A 34 -2.47 -12.45 14.47
CA MET A 34 -3.06 -12.56 13.14
C MET A 34 -4.59 -12.42 13.18
N ALA A 35 -5.25 -13.07 14.15
CA ALA A 35 -6.70 -12.94 14.35
C ALA A 35 -7.10 -11.49 14.67
N ALA A 36 -6.36 -10.82 15.54
CA ALA A 36 -6.60 -9.42 15.89
C ALA A 36 -6.37 -8.49 14.69
N ALA A 37 -5.30 -8.71 13.89
CA ALA A 37 -5.05 -7.93 12.69
C ALA A 37 -6.14 -8.15 11.62
N LEU A 38 -6.64 -9.38 11.48
CA LEU A 38 -7.76 -9.67 10.59
C LEU A 38 -9.04 -8.98 11.07
N LEU A 39 -9.32 -8.99 12.37
CA LEU A 39 -10.48 -8.30 12.95
C LEU A 39 -10.38 -6.78 12.69
N LEU A 40 -9.21 -6.17 12.92
CA LEU A 40 -8.99 -4.75 12.60
C LEU A 40 -9.22 -4.47 11.12
N TYR A 41 -8.73 -5.35 10.24
CA TYR A 41 -8.97 -5.24 8.81
C TYR A 41 -10.46 -5.30 8.44
N LEU A 42 -11.21 -6.24 9.01
CA LEU A 42 -12.66 -6.36 8.78
C LEU A 42 -13.44 -5.13 9.30
N ILE A 43 -13.03 -4.57 10.44
CA ILE A 43 -13.58 -3.30 10.92
C ILE A 43 -13.25 -2.18 9.91
N GLY A 44 -12.02 -2.10 9.44
CA GLY A 44 -11.62 -1.14 8.41
C GLY A 44 -12.41 -1.28 7.11
N LEU A 45 -12.61 -2.52 6.66
CA LEU A 45 -13.38 -2.88 5.47
C LEU A 45 -14.83 -2.37 5.54
N GLY A 46 -15.49 -2.54 6.70
CA GLY A 46 -16.84 -2.03 6.94
C GLY A 46 -16.94 -0.51 6.98
N GLY A 47 -15.84 0.21 7.20
CA GLY A 47 -15.76 1.68 7.10
C GLY A 47 -15.33 2.21 5.73
N ASP A 48 -14.89 1.33 4.84
CA ASP A 48 -14.42 1.65 3.48
C ASP A 48 -15.42 1.14 2.42
N SER A 49 -15.13 0.03 1.79
CA SER A 49 -15.91 -0.48 0.66
C SER A 49 -17.28 -1.04 1.04
N TYR A 50 -17.47 -1.43 2.29
CA TYR A 50 -18.73 -1.99 2.80
C TYR A 50 -19.54 -0.99 3.65
N TYR A 51 -19.17 0.28 3.66
CA TYR A 51 -19.80 1.29 4.54
C TYR A 51 -21.31 1.45 4.30
N GLY A 52 -21.76 1.33 3.05
CA GLY A 52 -23.19 1.41 2.72
C GLY A 52 -24.04 0.33 3.40
N LEU A 53 -23.45 -0.84 3.71
CA LEU A 53 -24.12 -1.91 4.44
C LEU A 53 -24.07 -1.65 5.95
N THR A 54 -22.92 -1.22 6.47
CA THR A 54 -22.70 -1.04 7.92
C THR A 54 -23.41 0.18 8.49
N LYS A 55 -23.53 1.27 7.71
CA LYS A 55 -24.21 2.50 8.16
C LYS A 55 -25.68 2.32 8.51
N ASN A 56 -26.34 1.29 7.96
CA ASN A 56 -27.75 1.01 8.17
C ASN A 56 -27.99 0.13 9.42
N VAL A 57 -26.93 -0.39 10.06
CA VAL A 57 -27.02 -1.19 11.28
C VAL A 57 -26.79 -0.26 12.48
N PRO A 58 -27.79 -0.04 13.37
CA PRO A 58 -27.73 0.99 14.40
C PRO A 58 -26.48 0.97 15.28
N GLY A 59 -26.02 -0.20 15.73
CA GLY A 59 -24.82 -0.34 16.55
C GLY A 59 -23.54 -0.03 15.78
N LEU A 60 -23.43 -0.50 14.52
CA LEU A 60 -22.27 -0.26 13.66
C LEU A 60 -22.22 1.20 13.20
N ALA A 61 -23.35 1.82 12.92
CA ALA A 61 -23.41 3.23 12.53
C ALA A 61 -22.78 4.14 13.61
N GLY A 62 -23.11 3.90 14.90
CA GLY A 62 -22.53 4.64 16.03
C GLY A 62 -21.02 4.42 16.16
N MET A 63 -20.57 3.18 16.00
CA MET A 63 -19.13 2.84 16.01
C MET A 63 -18.38 3.56 14.91
N TYR A 64 -18.86 3.52 13.66
CA TYR A 64 -18.20 4.21 12.55
C TYR A 64 -18.27 5.72 12.67
N ALA A 65 -19.35 6.29 13.21
CA ALA A 65 -19.41 7.71 13.54
C ALA A 65 -18.32 8.12 14.54
N ALA A 66 -18.00 7.28 15.52
CA ALA A 66 -16.89 7.51 16.45
C ALA A 66 -15.52 7.38 15.76
N ILE A 67 -15.31 6.35 14.93
CA ILE A 67 -14.07 6.15 14.17
C ILE A 67 -13.80 7.36 13.27
N PHE A 68 -14.80 7.86 12.56
CA PHE A 68 -14.66 8.98 11.63
C PHE A 68 -14.53 10.36 12.30
N ARG A 69 -14.64 10.46 13.62
CA ARG A 69 -14.20 11.66 14.35
C ARG A 69 -12.69 11.78 14.46
N VAL A 70 -11.98 10.64 14.34
CA VAL A 70 -10.52 10.56 14.51
C VAL A 70 -9.81 10.33 13.18
N PHE A 71 -10.42 9.54 12.28
CA PHE A 71 -9.84 9.13 11.00
C PHE A 71 -10.78 9.49 9.85
N ASP A 72 -10.27 10.14 8.82
CA ASP A 72 -11.05 10.37 7.60
C ASP A 72 -11.19 9.07 6.79
N TYR A 73 -10.16 8.21 6.86
CA TYR A 73 -10.09 6.94 6.13
C TYR A 73 -9.77 5.77 7.07
N THR A 74 -10.41 4.62 6.83
CA THR A 74 -10.04 3.37 7.51
C THR A 74 -8.86 2.65 6.84
N ARG A 75 -8.44 3.07 5.65
CA ARG A 75 -7.18 2.62 5.03
C ARG A 75 -5.98 3.31 5.69
N ASN A 76 -5.64 2.93 6.88
CA ASN A 76 -4.60 3.57 7.67
C ASN A 76 -3.72 2.55 8.41
N GLY A 77 -2.81 3.05 9.24
CA GLY A 77 -1.86 2.23 9.99
C GLY A 77 -2.50 1.36 11.07
N LEU A 78 -3.74 1.64 11.48
CA LEU A 78 -4.43 0.85 12.49
C LEU A 78 -5.19 -0.33 11.86
N PHE A 79 -5.98 -0.07 10.81
CA PHE A 79 -6.92 -1.06 10.28
C PHE A 79 -6.34 -1.85 9.10
N LEU A 80 -5.55 -1.22 8.23
CA LEU A 80 -5.03 -1.86 7.02
C LEU A 80 -3.66 -2.50 7.24
N VAL A 81 -2.69 -1.72 7.67
CA VAL A 81 -1.27 -2.07 7.61
C VAL A 81 -0.88 -3.28 8.46
N PRO A 82 -1.38 -3.49 9.69
CA PRO A 82 -0.94 -4.60 10.54
C PRO A 82 -1.15 -5.97 9.90
N LEU A 83 -2.28 -6.19 9.22
CA LEU A 83 -2.56 -7.46 8.55
C LEU A 83 -1.53 -7.75 7.45
N PHE A 84 -1.23 -6.78 6.60
CA PHE A 84 -0.30 -6.97 5.49
C PHE A 84 1.15 -7.15 5.98
N LEU A 85 1.55 -6.45 7.04
CA LEU A 85 2.86 -6.66 7.65
C LEU A 85 3.00 -8.07 8.26
N LEU A 86 1.97 -8.57 8.93
CA LEU A 86 1.98 -9.92 9.49
C LEU A 86 1.91 -10.99 8.38
N LEU A 87 1.13 -10.79 7.33
CA LEU A 87 1.11 -11.69 6.16
C LEU A 87 2.49 -11.75 5.49
N GLY A 88 3.14 -10.59 5.31
CA GLY A 88 4.50 -10.52 4.80
C GLY A 88 5.51 -11.21 5.72
N ALA A 89 5.41 -11.01 7.03
CA ALA A 89 6.27 -11.66 8.02
C ALA A 89 6.04 -13.19 8.12
N ALA A 90 4.85 -13.67 7.74
CA ALA A 90 4.57 -15.10 7.62
C ALA A 90 5.46 -15.78 6.58
N GLY A 91 5.90 -15.04 5.56
CA GLY A 91 6.83 -15.50 4.52
C GLY A 91 6.36 -16.75 3.78
N ARG A 92 5.04 -16.97 3.68
CA ARG A 92 4.49 -18.18 3.08
C ARG A 92 4.83 -18.25 1.60
N ARG A 93 5.44 -19.37 1.19
CA ARG A 93 5.72 -19.68 -0.19
C ARG A 93 4.84 -20.85 -0.62
N PHE A 94 4.06 -20.62 -1.65
CA PHE A 94 3.31 -21.67 -2.34
C PHE A 94 4.06 -22.04 -3.61
N GLY A 95 3.82 -23.23 -4.17
CA GLY A 95 4.37 -23.58 -5.49
C GLY A 95 3.92 -22.57 -6.56
N SER A 96 4.74 -22.39 -7.61
CA SER A 96 4.49 -21.38 -8.65
C SER A 96 3.10 -21.52 -9.27
N THR A 97 2.66 -22.72 -9.59
CA THR A 97 1.31 -22.97 -10.14
C THR A 97 0.21 -22.56 -9.15
N ALA A 98 0.35 -22.94 -7.87
CA ALA A 98 -0.62 -22.57 -6.84
C ALA A 98 -0.65 -21.05 -6.62
N SER A 99 0.51 -20.40 -6.67
CA SER A 99 0.59 -18.92 -6.55
C SER A 99 -0.08 -18.22 -7.72
N VAL A 100 0.15 -18.69 -8.95
CA VAL A 100 -0.48 -18.10 -10.16
C VAL A 100 -1.99 -18.32 -10.13
N LEU A 101 -2.44 -19.54 -9.88
CA LEU A 101 -3.88 -19.86 -9.80
C LEU A 101 -4.54 -19.04 -8.67
N GLY A 102 -3.95 -19.04 -7.47
CA GLY A 102 -4.45 -18.29 -6.34
C GLY A 102 -4.52 -16.79 -6.62
N LEU A 103 -3.51 -16.22 -7.25
CA LEU A 103 -3.50 -14.81 -7.66
C LEU A 103 -4.60 -14.53 -8.68
N THR A 104 -4.74 -15.34 -9.72
CA THR A 104 -5.76 -15.17 -10.74
C THR A 104 -7.17 -15.25 -10.15
N LEU A 105 -7.45 -16.30 -9.36
CA LEU A 105 -8.76 -16.48 -8.75
C LEU A 105 -9.10 -15.40 -7.74
N SER A 106 -8.16 -15.04 -6.87
CA SER A 106 -8.38 -13.97 -5.88
C SER A 106 -8.53 -12.60 -6.53
N THR A 107 -7.80 -12.32 -7.62
CA THR A 107 -7.96 -11.08 -8.39
C THR A 107 -9.32 -11.05 -9.09
N ALA A 108 -9.75 -12.14 -9.71
CA ALA A 108 -11.08 -12.23 -10.31
C ALA A 108 -12.19 -12.03 -9.27
N ALA A 109 -12.06 -12.68 -8.10
CA ALA A 109 -13.02 -12.52 -7.00
C ALA A 109 -13.04 -11.07 -6.47
N MET A 110 -11.87 -10.44 -6.29
CA MET A 110 -11.78 -9.04 -5.87
C MET A 110 -12.39 -8.09 -6.92
N THR A 111 -12.21 -8.37 -8.20
CA THR A 111 -12.80 -7.57 -9.27
C THR A 111 -14.33 -7.70 -9.28
N ALA A 112 -14.85 -8.93 -9.10
CA ALA A 112 -16.28 -9.17 -8.98
C ALA A 112 -16.87 -8.49 -7.73
N GLU A 113 -16.18 -8.58 -6.59
CA GLU A 113 -16.51 -7.87 -5.35
C GLU A 113 -16.60 -6.35 -5.58
N ALA A 114 -15.56 -5.77 -6.18
CA ALA A 114 -15.48 -4.34 -6.44
C ALA A 114 -16.63 -3.88 -7.37
N LEU A 115 -16.94 -4.66 -8.40
CA LEU A 115 -18.05 -4.37 -9.32
C LEU A 115 -19.40 -4.44 -8.60
N CYS A 116 -19.66 -5.48 -7.83
CA CYS A 116 -20.88 -5.62 -7.03
C CYS A 116 -21.06 -4.44 -6.07
N LEU A 117 -20.03 -4.08 -5.30
CA LEU A 117 -20.08 -2.99 -4.34
C LEU A 117 -20.30 -1.63 -5.02
N ARG A 118 -19.71 -1.44 -6.20
CA ARG A 118 -19.89 -0.23 -6.99
C ARG A 118 -21.32 -0.12 -7.53
N LEU A 119 -21.88 -1.21 -8.07
CA LEU A 119 -23.23 -1.26 -8.60
C LEU A 119 -24.28 -1.06 -7.51
N THR A 120 -24.03 -1.51 -6.30
CA THR A 120 -24.94 -1.34 -5.15
C THR A 120 -24.79 0.01 -4.45
N GLY A 121 -23.77 0.80 -4.81
CA GLY A 121 -23.48 2.07 -4.13
C GLY A 121 -23.08 1.92 -2.66
N ALA A 122 -22.58 0.73 -2.27
CA ALA A 122 -22.22 0.42 -0.91
C ALA A 122 -20.90 1.09 -0.46
N GLN A 123 -20.09 1.51 -1.40
CA GLN A 123 -18.76 2.05 -1.15
C GLN A 123 -18.80 3.49 -0.62
N ARG A 124 -18.02 3.78 0.43
CA ARG A 124 -17.62 5.13 0.80
C ARG A 124 -16.29 5.48 0.12
N HIS A 125 -15.37 4.50 0.11
CA HIS A 125 -14.09 4.52 -0.58
C HIS A 125 -13.86 3.14 -1.20
N ASP A 126 -12.95 3.03 -2.16
CA ASP A 126 -12.65 1.83 -2.95
C ASP A 126 -11.22 1.31 -2.67
N SER A 127 -10.81 1.30 -1.40
CA SER A 127 -9.43 1.03 -1.02
C SER A 127 -9.22 -0.32 -0.33
N MET A 128 -10.25 -0.90 0.27
CA MET A 128 -10.18 -2.15 1.03
C MET A 128 -11.24 -3.13 0.53
N TYR A 129 -10.79 -4.33 0.16
CA TYR A 129 -11.65 -5.40 -0.34
C TYR A 129 -11.42 -6.70 0.43
N LEU A 130 -12.45 -7.54 0.55
CA LEU A 130 -12.36 -8.81 1.28
C LEU A 130 -11.29 -9.73 0.69
N PHE A 131 -11.19 -9.77 -0.64
CA PHE A 131 -10.23 -10.63 -1.33
C PHE A 131 -8.83 -10.01 -1.48
N LEU A 132 -8.62 -8.73 -1.15
CA LEU A 132 -7.33 -8.05 -1.25
C LEU A 132 -6.21 -8.74 -0.46
N PRO A 133 -6.40 -9.22 0.79
CA PRO A 133 -5.35 -9.95 1.50
C PRO A 133 -4.92 -11.24 0.80
N LEU A 134 -5.82 -11.94 0.12
CA LEU A 134 -5.50 -13.14 -0.66
C LEU A 134 -4.71 -12.80 -1.92
N VAL A 135 -5.11 -11.74 -2.63
CA VAL A 135 -4.35 -11.23 -3.79
C VAL A 135 -2.92 -10.92 -3.39
N MET A 136 -2.73 -10.17 -2.29
CA MET A 136 -1.41 -9.81 -1.80
C MET A 136 -0.60 -11.00 -1.31
N LEU A 137 -1.24 -12.00 -0.68
CA LEU A 137 -0.59 -13.22 -0.21
C LEU A 137 0.00 -14.02 -1.37
N PHE A 138 -0.79 -14.26 -2.43
CA PHE A 138 -0.33 -15.02 -3.59
C PHE A 138 0.66 -14.24 -4.45
N LEU A 139 0.45 -12.94 -4.62
CA LEU A 139 1.41 -12.05 -5.30
C LEU A 139 2.76 -12.06 -4.58
N PHE A 140 2.76 -11.90 -3.26
CA PHE A 140 3.98 -11.90 -2.46
C PHE A 140 4.69 -13.26 -2.50
N SER A 141 3.93 -14.38 -2.44
CA SER A 141 4.46 -15.73 -2.63
C SER A 141 5.16 -15.88 -3.99
N LEU A 142 4.54 -15.37 -5.06
CA LEU A 142 5.11 -15.41 -6.41
C LEU A 142 6.40 -14.58 -6.50
N LEU A 143 6.40 -13.38 -5.94
CA LEU A 143 7.57 -12.51 -5.91
C LEU A 143 8.72 -13.11 -5.09
N LEU A 144 8.44 -13.77 -3.99
CA LEU A 144 9.45 -14.48 -3.18
C LEU A 144 10.04 -15.70 -3.90
N SER A 145 9.29 -16.28 -4.85
CA SER A 145 9.75 -17.43 -5.64
C SER A 145 10.60 -16.99 -6.83
N ALA A 146 10.53 -15.73 -7.24
CA ALA A 146 11.39 -15.14 -8.23
C ALA A 146 12.76 -14.83 -7.58
N ASP A 147 13.66 -15.79 -7.60
CA ASP A 147 15.01 -15.71 -6.98
C ASP A 147 15.93 -14.72 -7.73
N ARG A 148 15.52 -13.46 -7.76
CA ARG A 148 16.32 -12.36 -8.30
C ARG A 148 16.78 -11.52 -7.12
N GLY A 149 18.10 -11.51 -6.89
CA GLY A 149 18.72 -10.68 -5.86
C GLY A 149 18.20 -9.25 -5.92
N GLY A 150 17.75 -8.73 -4.78
CA GLY A 150 17.17 -7.38 -4.71
C GLY A 150 18.21 -6.31 -5.04
N ASP A 151 18.02 -5.59 -6.12
CA ASP A 151 18.86 -4.44 -6.47
C ASP A 151 18.58 -3.28 -5.49
N ARG A 152 19.65 -2.82 -4.82
CA ARG A 152 19.59 -1.67 -3.92
C ARG A 152 19.18 -0.39 -4.64
N GLN A 153 19.62 -0.23 -5.88
CA GLN A 153 19.32 0.97 -6.68
C GLN A 153 17.85 0.99 -7.03
N LEU A 154 17.27 -0.14 -7.44
CA LEU A 154 15.85 -0.25 -7.74
C LEU A 154 14.97 0.04 -6.50
N ARG A 155 15.35 -0.48 -5.32
CA ARG A 155 14.62 -0.16 -4.08
C ARG A 155 14.65 1.33 -3.75
N ARG A 156 15.82 1.96 -3.87
CA ARG A 156 15.99 3.40 -3.64
C ARG A 156 15.20 4.21 -4.66
N MET A 157 15.26 3.81 -5.93
CA MET A 157 14.52 4.44 -7.01
C MET A 157 13.01 4.36 -6.79
N SER A 158 12.47 3.18 -6.42
CA SER A 158 11.04 3.01 -6.13
C SER A 158 10.57 3.89 -4.95
N MET A 159 11.39 3.98 -3.90
CA MET A 159 11.09 4.88 -2.77
C MET A 159 11.10 6.36 -3.19
N LEU A 160 12.08 6.77 -3.99
CA LEU A 160 12.15 8.15 -4.49
C LEU A 160 10.98 8.47 -5.42
N ILE A 161 10.60 7.56 -6.32
CA ILE A 161 9.40 7.73 -7.17
C ILE A 161 8.18 7.97 -6.29
N TYR A 162 7.99 7.16 -5.24
CA TYR A 162 6.84 7.32 -4.34
C TYR A 162 6.85 8.67 -3.61
N VAL A 163 8.01 9.15 -3.18
CA VAL A 163 8.12 10.45 -2.45
C VAL A 163 7.96 11.64 -3.39
N LEU A 164 8.50 11.53 -4.60
CA LEU A 164 8.62 12.67 -5.53
C LEU A 164 7.43 12.80 -6.49
N HIS A 165 6.65 11.72 -6.74
CA HIS A 165 5.54 11.80 -7.71
C HIS A 165 4.51 12.90 -7.42
N PRO A 166 4.17 13.29 -6.15
CA PRO A 166 3.23 14.38 -5.93
C PRO A 166 3.79 15.73 -6.42
N TRP A 167 5.10 15.93 -6.27
CA TRP A 167 5.78 17.10 -6.83
C TRP A 167 5.80 17.07 -8.35
N CYS A 168 6.01 15.87 -8.93
CA CYS A 168 5.94 15.71 -10.38
C CYS A 168 4.54 16.00 -10.94
N ILE A 169 3.48 15.66 -10.23
CA ILE A 169 2.09 16.03 -10.58
C ILE A 169 1.96 17.57 -10.65
N VAL A 170 2.43 18.26 -9.63
CA VAL A 170 2.38 19.73 -9.59
C VAL A 170 3.18 20.34 -10.76
N LEU A 171 4.39 19.83 -11.00
CA LEU A 171 5.26 20.33 -12.08
C LEU A 171 4.68 20.07 -13.46
N VAL A 172 4.11 18.88 -13.71
CA VAL A 172 3.46 18.57 -14.99
C VAL A 172 2.27 19.49 -15.24
N ARG A 173 1.41 19.69 -14.22
CA ARG A 173 0.27 20.62 -14.33
C ARG A 173 0.71 22.04 -14.60
N PHE A 174 1.68 22.52 -13.84
CA PHE A 174 2.22 23.87 -14.01
C PHE A 174 2.87 24.04 -15.40
N GLY A 175 3.65 23.08 -15.86
CA GLY A 175 4.24 23.09 -17.20
C GLY A 175 3.18 23.07 -18.31
N ALA A 176 2.14 22.26 -18.15
CA ALA A 176 1.02 22.21 -19.10
C ALA A 176 0.27 23.54 -19.19
N GLN A 177 0.07 24.23 -18.06
CA GLN A 177 -0.54 25.57 -18.03
C GLN A 177 0.32 26.62 -18.75
N LEU A 178 1.63 26.61 -18.52
CA LEU A 178 2.55 27.53 -19.17
C LEU A 178 2.65 27.33 -20.69
N THR A 179 2.51 26.09 -21.16
CA THR A 179 2.65 25.72 -22.58
C THR A 179 1.32 25.62 -23.33
N GLY A 180 0.18 25.79 -22.65
CA GLY A 180 -1.14 25.62 -23.25
C GLY A 180 -1.47 24.19 -23.68
N THR A 181 -0.79 23.19 -23.08
CA THR A 181 -0.96 21.76 -23.41
C THR A 181 -1.83 21.03 -22.38
N GLU A 182 -2.74 21.71 -21.70
CA GLU A 182 -3.59 21.16 -20.65
C GLU A 182 -4.46 20.01 -21.12
N ALA A 183 -5.02 20.12 -22.35
CA ALA A 183 -5.84 19.07 -22.95
C ALA A 183 -5.10 17.71 -23.03
N LEU A 184 -3.76 17.74 -23.26
CA LEU A 184 -2.96 16.52 -23.39
C LEU A 184 -2.46 15.99 -22.04
N PHE A 185 -1.96 16.88 -21.17
CA PHE A 185 -1.24 16.50 -19.96
C PHE A 185 -2.02 16.70 -18.65
N VAL A 186 -3.24 17.24 -18.69
CA VAL A 186 -4.10 17.41 -17.51
C VAL A 186 -5.46 16.76 -17.71
N GLU A 187 -6.15 17.04 -18.82
CA GLU A 187 -7.49 16.51 -19.09
C GLU A 187 -7.46 15.05 -19.57
N ASN A 188 -6.42 14.65 -20.30
CA ASN A 188 -6.23 13.27 -20.71
C ASN A 188 -5.55 12.48 -19.57
N SER A 189 -6.30 11.60 -18.90
CA SER A 189 -5.83 10.79 -17.78
C SER A 189 -4.61 9.92 -18.12
N LEU A 190 -4.55 9.34 -19.33
CA LEU A 190 -3.40 8.52 -19.76
C LEU A 190 -2.16 9.40 -20.04
N GLY A 191 -2.36 10.54 -20.70
CA GLY A 191 -1.29 11.51 -20.96
C GLY A 191 -0.71 12.06 -19.66
N HIS A 192 -1.58 12.43 -18.71
CA HIS A 192 -1.16 12.87 -17.39
C HIS A 192 -0.36 11.80 -16.64
N PHE A 193 -0.89 10.58 -16.57
CA PHE A 193 -0.21 9.45 -15.92
C PHE A 193 1.16 9.19 -16.54
N ALA A 194 1.25 9.12 -17.88
CA ALA A 194 2.51 8.84 -18.58
C ALA A 194 3.55 9.94 -18.33
N ALA A 195 3.15 11.21 -18.38
CA ALA A 195 4.03 12.34 -18.13
C ALA A 195 4.55 12.37 -16.69
N VAL A 196 3.66 12.17 -15.70
CA VAL A 196 4.04 12.11 -14.28
C VAL A 196 4.95 10.92 -14.00
N LEU A 197 4.65 9.76 -14.56
CA LEU A 197 5.48 8.55 -14.42
C LEU A 197 6.87 8.78 -15.01
N ALA A 198 6.95 9.26 -16.25
CA ALA A 198 8.22 9.52 -16.92
C ALA A 198 9.07 10.53 -16.14
N MET A 199 8.48 11.65 -15.72
CA MET A 199 9.16 12.66 -14.90
C MET A 199 9.65 12.08 -13.58
N SER A 200 8.80 11.32 -12.86
CA SER A 200 9.16 10.71 -11.58
C SER A 200 10.31 9.72 -11.71
N VAL A 201 10.30 8.90 -12.77
CA VAL A 201 11.38 7.97 -13.07
C VAL A 201 12.68 8.70 -13.41
N CYS A 202 12.63 9.70 -14.28
CA CYS A 202 13.81 10.48 -14.68
C CYS A 202 14.44 11.21 -13.48
N VAL A 203 13.64 11.91 -12.68
CA VAL A 203 14.13 12.63 -11.50
C VAL A 203 14.71 11.67 -10.47
N SER A 204 14.04 10.55 -10.21
CA SER A 204 14.52 9.54 -9.26
C SER A 204 15.81 8.86 -9.74
N ALA A 205 15.91 8.54 -11.03
CA ALA A 205 17.13 8.02 -11.63
C ALA A 205 18.29 9.01 -11.50
N ALA A 206 18.07 10.27 -11.89
CA ALA A 206 19.08 11.32 -11.75
C ALA A 206 19.57 11.46 -10.29
N LEU A 207 18.67 11.46 -9.30
CA LEU A 207 19.05 11.52 -7.89
C LEU A 207 19.83 10.28 -7.42
N VAL A 208 19.49 9.10 -7.91
CA VAL A 208 20.22 7.86 -7.59
C VAL A 208 21.64 7.91 -8.16
N TYR A 209 21.81 8.38 -9.41
CA TYR A 209 23.12 8.50 -10.05
C TYR A 209 23.97 9.63 -9.47
N LEU A 210 23.38 10.79 -9.16
CA LEU A 210 24.09 11.95 -8.61
C LEU A 210 24.47 11.80 -7.14
N THR A 211 23.84 10.88 -6.40
CA THR A 211 24.17 10.60 -5.01
C THR A 211 24.75 9.20 -4.85
N PRO A 212 26.03 8.98 -5.17
CA PRO A 212 26.67 7.69 -5.02
C PRO A 212 26.61 7.23 -3.55
N GLN A 213 26.31 5.96 -3.36
CA GLN A 213 26.21 5.36 -2.03
C GLN A 213 27.59 5.33 -1.39
N ARG A 214 27.74 6.03 -0.26
CA ARG A 214 28.82 5.69 0.65
C ARG A 214 28.53 4.29 1.21
N PRO A 215 29.49 3.34 1.15
CA PRO A 215 29.31 2.04 1.78
C PRO A 215 29.07 2.31 3.28
N SER A 216 27.95 1.81 3.81
CA SER A 216 27.67 1.93 5.23
C SER A 216 28.73 1.17 6.01
N PRO A 217 29.48 1.81 6.94
CA PRO A 217 30.56 1.16 7.68
C PRO A 217 30.08 0.01 8.57
N GLY A 218 28.78 -0.06 8.89
CA GLY A 218 28.26 -0.97 9.92
C GLY A 218 27.95 -2.41 9.47
N LEU A 219 27.85 -2.71 8.18
CA LEU A 219 27.49 -4.07 7.74
C LEU A 219 28.67 -5.04 7.60
N ARG A 220 29.92 -4.55 7.61
CA ARG A 220 31.10 -5.39 7.65
C ARG A 220 31.42 -5.88 9.07
N ALA A 221 31.20 -5.06 10.07
CA ALA A 221 31.50 -5.40 11.47
C ALA A 221 30.63 -6.58 11.99
N TRP A 222 29.38 -6.72 11.51
CA TRP A 222 28.49 -7.81 11.95
C TRP A 222 28.80 -9.17 11.32
N ARG A 223 29.56 -9.20 10.21
CA ARG A 223 29.94 -10.46 9.55
C ARG A 223 31.23 -11.06 10.11
N GLU A 224 32.06 -10.26 10.74
CA GLU A 224 33.35 -10.71 11.29
C GLU A 224 33.18 -11.21 12.73
N THR A 225 32.13 -10.77 13.46
CA THR A 225 31.86 -11.22 14.84
C THR A 225 31.08 -12.54 14.91
N ASP A 226 30.50 -13.04 13.80
CA ASP A 226 29.81 -14.34 13.79
C ASP A 226 30.72 -15.50 13.36
N LEU A 227 32.03 -15.28 13.16
CA LEU A 227 33.01 -16.29 12.73
C LEU A 227 34.14 -16.54 13.77
N GLU A 228 34.08 -15.93 14.96
CA GLU A 228 34.91 -16.24 16.13
C GLU A 228 34.04 -16.91 17.23
#